data_75a7b47036888eeb766d6ee76b117047
#
_entry.id   75a7b47036888eeb766d6ee76b117047
#
_cell.length_a   1.000
_cell.length_b   1.000
_cell.length_c   1.000
_cell.angle_alpha   90.00
_cell.angle_beta   90.00
_cell.angle_gamma   90.00
#
_symmetry.space_group_name_H-M   'P 1'
#
loop_
_entity.id
_entity.type
_entity.pdbx_description
1 polymer ?
#
loop_
_entity_poly.entity_id
_entity_poly.type
_entity_poly.pdbx_seq_one_letter_code
_entity_poly.pdbx_strand_id
1 'polypeptide(L)'
;MAIYHLEAKVVSRGAGRSAVAASAYLSCSRLYNDYDGIQHDYTKKQGLVWQKVFLPEYAPQEWQDRKKLWNAVEEVETAKDSRLAREFVVALPIELSREEQIELLQEFIQEQFLSDGMCADAAIHDTDGHNPHAHILLTVRPLDERGKWQYETEKEYLCMKNGEERGFTAAEFRTAQADGW
;
A
#
# COMPACT_ATOMS: atom_id res chain seq x y z
N MET A 1 7.36 -27.69 7.37
CA MET A 1 7.18 -27.36 5.93
C MET A 1 6.48 -26.02 5.89
N ALA A 2 7.14 -24.97 5.39
CA ALA A 2 6.53 -23.65 5.28
C ALA A 2 5.34 -23.71 4.30
N ILE A 3 4.17 -23.28 4.74
CA ILE A 3 3.00 -23.13 3.88
C ILE A 3 3.14 -21.77 3.22
N TYR A 4 3.44 -21.78 1.91
CA TYR A 4 3.43 -20.54 1.14
C TYR A 4 1.99 -20.13 0.85
N HIS A 5 1.60 -18.96 1.32
CA HIS A 5 0.34 -18.32 0.98
C HIS A 5 0.56 -16.84 0.75
N LEU A 6 0.18 -16.38 -0.44
CA LEU A 6 0.16 -14.96 -0.79
C LEU A 6 -1.19 -14.63 -1.39
N GLU A 7 -1.91 -13.71 -0.80
CA GLU A 7 -3.14 -13.16 -1.33
C GLU A 7 -2.96 -11.66 -1.57
N ALA A 8 -3.38 -11.18 -2.75
CA ALA A 8 -3.39 -9.77 -3.09
C ALA A 8 -4.83 -9.30 -3.33
N LYS A 9 -5.22 -8.20 -2.68
CA LYS A 9 -6.55 -7.62 -2.76
C LYS A 9 -6.47 -6.13 -3.06
N VAL A 10 -7.52 -5.59 -3.67
CA VAL A 10 -7.71 -4.15 -3.83
C VAL A 10 -8.78 -3.67 -2.85
N VAL A 11 -8.46 -2.63 -2.11
CA VAL A 11 -9.44 -1.87 -1.33
C VAL A 11 -10.00 -0.79 -2.23
N SER A 12 -11.27 -0.91 -2.63
CA SER A 12 -11.92 0.00 -3.57
C SER A 12 -13.18 0.61 -2.94
N ARG A 13 -13.34 1.91 -3.11
CA ARG A 13 -14.53 2.65 -2.67
C ARG A 13 -15.77 2.16 -3.40
N GLY A 14 -15.68 1.88 -4.71
CA GLY A 14 -16.79 1.33 -5.49
C GLY A 14 -17.30 -0.02 -5.00
N ALA A 15 -16.47 -0.79 -4.30
CA ALA A 15 -16.86 -2.04 -3.63
C ALA A 15 -17.37 -1.82 -2.18
N GLY A 16 -17.60 -0.57 -1.77
CA GLY A 16 -18.05 -0.23 -0.42
C GLY A 16 -16.96 -0.40 0.65
N ARG A 17 -15.67 -0.42 0.27
CA ARG A 17 -14.54 -0.57 1.19
C ARG A 17 -13.88 0.78 1.46
N SER A 18 -13.21 0.89 2.61
CA SER A 18 -12.47 2.07 3.06
C SER A 18 -11.04 1.68 3.42
N ALA A 19 -10.06 2.53 3.07
CA ALA A 19 -8.67 2.34 3.48
C ALA A 19 -8.51 2.54 4.99
N VAL A 20 -9.24 3.48 5.58
CA VAL A 20 -9.27 3.69 7.05
C VAL A 20 -9.81 2.46 7.76
N ALA A 21 -10.90 1.84 7.23
CA ALA A 21 -11.45 0.61 7.80
C ALA A 21 -10.46 -0.56 7.70
N ALA A 22 -9.77 -0.71 6.56
CA ALA A 22 -8.77 -1.75 6.37
C ALA A 22 -7.60 -1.59 7.35
N SER A 23 -7.09 -0.38 7.53
CA SER A 23 -6.05 -0.07 8.51
C SER A 23 -6.51 -0.33 9.96
N ALA A 24 -7.72 0.07 10.32
CA ALA A 24 -8.29 -0.20 11.64
C ALA A 24 -8.39 -1.72 11.89
N TYR A 25 -8.79 -2.49 10.88
CA TYR A 25 -8.92 -3.94 10.97
C TYR A 25 -7.57 -4.64 11.17
N LEU A 26 -6.56 -4.32 10.33
CA LEU A 26 -5.24 -4.95 10.45
C LEU A 26 -4.53 -4.60 11.76
N SER A 27 -4.71 -3.36 12.25
CA SER A 27 -4.07 -2.85 13.45
C SER A 27 -4.88 -3.10 14.75
N CYS A 28 -6.04 -3.77 14.67
CA CYS A 28 -6.94 -4.00 15.80
C CYS A 28 -7.26 -2.70 16.56
N SER A 29 -7.47 -1.61 15.84
CA SER A 29 -7.61 -0.27 16.41
C SER A 29 -8.98 0.36 16.12
N ARG A 30 -9.18 1.55 16.68
CA ARG A 30 -10.35 2.39 16.42
C ARG A 30 -9.90 3.60 15.61
N LEU A 31 -10.40 3.74 14.37
CA LEU A 31 -10.08 4.85 13.48
C LEU A 31 -11.36 5.48 12.94
N TYR A 32 -11.35 6.81 12.86
CA TYR A 32 -12.45 7.58 12.28
C TYR A 32 -12.11 7.94 10.82
N ASN A 33 -13.04 7.68 9.92
CA ASN A 33 -12.92 8.03 8.51
C ASN A 33 -13.61 9.38 8.28
N ASP A 34 -12.83 10.39 7.92
CA ASP A 34 -13.31 11.75 7.70
C ASP A 34 -14.14 11.87 6.40
N TYR A 35 -13.93 10.95 5.44
CA TYR A 35 -14.64 10.95 4.15
C TYR A 35 -16.14 10.60 4.30
N ASP A 36 -16.47 9.59 5.09
CA ASP A 36 -17.85 9.09 5.24
C ASP A 36 -18.43 9.32 6.64
N GLY A 37 -17.62 9.86 7.57
CA GLY A 37 -18.04 10.13 8.94
C GLY A 37 -18.21 8.87 9.80
N ILE A 38 -17.63 7.74 9.40
CA ILE A 38 -17.80 6.46 10.08
C ILE A 38 -16.64 6.17 11.03
N GLN A 39 -16.96 5.77 12.26
CA GLN A 39 -16.00 5.24 13.21
C GLN A 39 -15.86 3.73 13.03
N HIS A 40 -14.68 3.28 12.59
CA HIS A 40 -14.35 1.87 12.52
C HIS A 40 -13.67 1.42 13.82
N ASP A 41 -14.21 0.41 14.48
CA ASP A 41 -13.72 -0.08 15.78
C ASP A 41 -13.49 -1.60 15.72
N TYR A 42 -12.22 -1.99 15.72
CA TYR A 42 -11.77 -3.37 15.76
C TYR A 42 -10.94 -3.70 17.01
N THR A 43 -11.08 -2.90 18.08
CA THR A 43 -10.33 -3.08 19.34
C THR A 43 -10.61 -4.39 20.05
N LYS A 44 -11.72 -5.06 19.72
CA LYS A 44 -12.08 -6.38 20.26
C LYS A 44 -11.43 -7.55 19.49
N LYS A 45 -10.86 -7.28 18.30
CA LYS A 45 -10.17 -8.30 17.50
C LYS A 45 -8.87 -8.72 18.19
N GLN A 46 -8.60 -10.02 18.19
CA GLN A 46 -7.42 -10.60 18.82
C GLN A 46 -6.42 -11.11 17.78
N GLY A 47 -5.25 -11.53 18.25
CA GLY A 47 -4.22 -12.13 17.42
C GLY A 47 -3.18 -11.14 16.86
N LEU A 48 -3.32 -9.84 17.12
CA LEU A 48 -2.29 -8.87 16.76
C LEU A 48 -1.06 -9.05 17.66
N VAL A 49 0.10 -9.30 17.04
CA VAL A 49 1.36 -9.49 17.76
C VAL A 49 2.40 -8.41 17.45
N TRP A 50 2.26 -7.73 16.30
CA TRP A 50 3.12 -6.63 15.92
C TRP A 50 2.45 -5.76 14.86
N GLN A 51 2.80 -4.46 14.83
CA GLN A 51 2.34 -3.52 13.81
C GLN A 51 3.28 -2.33 13.66
N LYS A 52 3.34 -1.76 12.45
CA LYS A 52 4.13 -0.56 12.16
C LYS A 52 3.65 0.12 10.88
N VAL A 53 3.70 1.45 10.86
CA VAL A 53 3.57 2.27 9.65
C VAL A 53 4.96 2.56 9.11
N PHE A 54 5.14 2.40 7.80
CA PHE A 54 6.38 2.64 7.07
C PHE A 54 6.16 3.78 6.08
N LEU A 55 7.06 4.72 6.10
CA LEU A 55 7.01 5.90 5.25
C LEU A 55 8.34 6.05 4.51
N PRO A 56 8.32 6.46 3.23
CA PRO A 56 9.51 7.00 2.59
C PRO A 56 10.10 8.17 3.40
N GLU A 57 11.39 8.39 3.32
CA GLU A 57 12.10 9.40 4.12
C GLU A 57 11.53 10.83 3.96
N TYR A 58 11.06 11.13 2.76
CA TYR A 58 10.50 12.43 2.39
C TYR A 58 8.99 12.56 2.65
N ALA A 59 8.32 11.51 3.17
CA ALA A 59 6.90 11.55 3.48
C ALA A 59 6.61 12.48 4.69
N PRO A 60 5.40 13.08 4.76
CA PRO A 60 4.98 13.83 5.95
C PRO A 60 5.08 12.98 7.21
N GLN A 61 5.89 13.43 8.19
CA GLN A 61 6.14 12.67 9.42
C GLN A 61 4.88 12.40 10.24
N GLU A 62 3.88 13.24 10.13
CA GLU A 62 2.59 13.07 10.79
C GLU A 62 1.81 11.83 10.31
N TRP A 63 2.17 11.26 9.16
CA TRP A 63 1.58 10.03 8.64
C TRP A 63 2.09 8.76 9.32
N GLN A 64 3.03 8.87 10.28
CA GLN A 64 3.28 7.80 11.24
C GLN A 64 2.02 7.45 12.05
N ASP A 65 1.12 8.43 12.22
CA ASP A 65 -0.25 8.17 12.65
C ASP A 65 -1.07 7.61 11.47
N ARG A 66 -1.41 6.32 11.53
CA ARG A 66 -2.19 5.64 10.50
C ARG A 66 -3.53 6.30 10.20
N LYS A 67 -4.15 6.93 11.20
CA LYS A 67 -5.38 7.70 10.98
C LYS A 67 -5.14 8.84 9.98
N LYS A 68 -4.05 9.59 10.15
CA LYS A 68 -3.71 10.70 9.27
C LYS A 68 -3.32 10.21 7.88
N LEU A 69 -2.51 9.15 7.79
CA LEU A 69 -2.11 8.56 6.50
C LEU A 69 -3.33 8.12 5.69
N TRP A 70 -4.20 7.30 6.27
CA TRP A 70 -5.30 6.72 5.50
C TRP A 70 -6.44 7.70 5.23
N ASN A 71 -6.65 8.71 6.07
CA ASN A 71 -7.54 9.82 5.72
C ASN A 71 -6.96 10.70 4.59
N ALA A 72 -5.65 10.93 4.54
CA ALA A 72 -5.02 11.63 3.42
C ALA A 72 -5.17 10.85 2.09
N VAL A 73 -5.12 9.52 2.13
CA VAL A 73 -5.41 8.67 0.96
C VAL A 73 -6.88 8.80 0.54
N GLU A 74 -7.83 8.72 1.48
CA GLU A 74 -9.26 8.89 1.18
C GLU A 74 -9.57 10.26 0.58
N GLU A 75 -8.86 11.31 1.01
CA GLU A 75 -9.04 12.68 0.53
C GLU A 75 -8.52 12.86 -0.91
N VAL A 76 -7.35 12.32 -1.25
CA VAL A 76 -6.76 12.47 -2.59
C VAL A 76 -7.51 11.65 -3.64
N GLU A 77 -8.12 10.55 -3.25
CA GLU A 77 -8.88 9.67 -4.12
C GLU A 77 -10.34 10.14 -4.24
N THR A 78 -10.63 11.00 -5.20
CA THR A 78 -11.93 11.69 -5.31
C THR A 78 -13.01 10.92 -6.07
N ALA A 79 -12.66 9.95 -6.90
CA ALA A 79 -13.64 9.20 -7.68
C ALA A 79 -14.46 8.21 -6.83
N LYS A 80 -15.70 7.97 -7.22
CA LYS A 80 -16.61 7.07 -6.50
C LYS A 80 -16.17 5.60 -6.50
N ASP A 81 -15.35 5.21 -7.46
CA ASP A 81 -14.82 3.87 -7.66
C ASP A 81 -13.29 3.79 -7.45
N SER A 82 -12.70 4.83 -6.86
CA SER A 82 -11.26 4.89 -6.59
C SER A 82 -10.75 3.62 -5.91
N ARG A 83 -9.58 3.20 -6.35
CA ARG A 83 -8.74 2.25 -5.63
C ARG A 83 -8.04 3.00 -4.51
N LEU A 84 -8.30 2.63 -3.27
CA LEU A 84 -7.81 3.32 -2.09
C LEU A 84 -6.50 2.72 -1.56
N ALA A 85 -6.38 1.40 -1.66
CA ALA A 85 -5.20 0.68 -1.19
C ALA A 85 -5.07 -0.67 -1.87
N ARG A 86 -3.88 -1.26 -1.78
CA ARG A 86 -3.61 -2.67 -2.06
C ARG A 86 -3.29 -3.37 -0.75
N GLU A 87 -3.89 -4.53 -0.53
CA GLU A 87 -3.64 -5.35 0.65
C GLU A 87 -2.98 -6.66 0.21
N PHE A 88 -1.86 -6.99 0.85
CA PHE A 88 -1.23 -8.30 0.76
C PHE A 88 -1.39 -9.03 2.08
N VAL A 89 -1.73 -10.31 2.00
CA VAL A 89 -1.71 -11.23 3.13
C VAL A 89 -0.67 -12.30 2.82
N VAL A 90 0.35 -12.39 3.66
CA VAL A 90 1.51 -13.26 3.43
C VAL A 90 1.71 -14.16 4.64
N ALA A 91 1.72 -15.48 4.43
CA ALA A 91 2.12 -16.43 5.47
C ALA A 91 3.60 -16.27 5.81
N LEU A 92 3.91 -16.18 7.09
CA LEU A 92 5.29 -16.12 7.57
C LEU A 92 5.79 -17.51 7.95
N PRO A 93 7.09 -17.83 7.73
CA PRO A 93 7.65 -19.11 8.13
C PRO A 93 7.55 -19.29 9.65
N ILE A 94 6.95 -20.38 10.09
CA ILE A 94 6.83 -20.73 11.52
C ILE A 94 8.15 -21.18 12.13
N GLU A 95 9.13 -21.51 11.30
CA GLU A 95 10.47 -21.90 11.69
C GLU A 95 11.31 -20.72 12.18
N LEU A 96 10.92 -19.50 11.82
CA LEU A 96 11.56 -18.26 12.26
C LEU A 96 11.02 -17.82 13.62
N SER A 97 11.89 -17.25 14.45
CA SER A 97 11.47 -16.54 15.65
C SER A 97 10.61 -15.31 15.29
N ARG A 98 9.90 -14.75 16.25
CA ARG A 98 9.09 -13.55 16.03
C ARG A 98 9.94 -12.36 15.56
N GLU A 99 11.12 -12.21 16.13
CA GLU A 99 12.09 -11.18 15.78
C GLU A 99 12.54 -11.33 14.32
N GLU A 100 12.90 -12.53 13.89
CA GLU A 100 13.30 -12.82 12.52
C GLU A 100 12.14 -12.62 11.52
N GLN A 101 10.90 -12.96 11.90
CA GLN A 101 9.70 -12.68 11.09
C GLN A 101 9.49 -11.18 10.90
N ILE A 102 9.70 -10.38 11.95
CA ILE A 102 9.57 -8.92 11.90
C ILE A 102 10.68 -8.33 11.01
N GLU A 103 11.92 -8.75 11.18
CA GLU A 103 13.05 -8.28 10.36
C GLU A 103 12.82 -8.60 8.89
N LEU A 104 12.46 -9.82 8.55
CA LEU A 104 12.14 -10.25 7.19
C LEU A 104 11.03 -9.39 6.57
N LEU A 105 9.96 -9.13 7.32
CA LEU A 105 8.85 -8.30 6.86
C LEU A 105 9.27 -6.84 6.63
N GLN A 106 10.08 -6.28 7.53
CA GLN A 106 10.57 -4.91 7.41
C GLN A 106 11.49 -4.74 6.19
N GLU A 107 12.43 -5.65 5.97
CA GLU A 107 13.30 -5.66 4.79
C GLU A 107 12.48 -5.77 3.51
N PHE A 108 11.54 -6.71 3.45
CA PHE A 108 10.65 -6.88 2.31
C PHE A 108 9.87 -5.60 1.98
N ILE A 109 9.27 -4.95 2.98
CA ILE A 109 8.51 -3.70 2.78
C ILE A 109 9.44 -2.58 2.31
N GLN A 110 10.63 -2.45 2.90
CA GLN A 110 11.59 -1.42 2.54
C GLN A 110 12.06 -1.55 1.10
N GLU A 111 12.43 -2.76 0.69
CA GLU A 111 12.99 -3.02 -0.63
C GLU A 111 11.96 -3.01 -1.75
N GLN A 112 10.75 -3.54 -1.49
CA GLN A 112 9.77 -3.76 -2.54
C GLN A 112 8.77 -2.60 -2.70
N PHE A 113 8.57 -1.76 -1.68
CA PHE A 113 7.49 -0.77 -1.72
C PHE A 113 7.97 0.65 -1.39
N LEU A 114 8.76 0.83 -0.32
CA LEU A 114 9.20 2.17 0.05
C LEU A 114 10.18 2.76 -0.94
N SER A 115 11.02 1.93 -1.57
CA SER A 115 11.92 2.35 -2.66
C SER A 115 11.18 2.98 -3.84
N ASP A 116 9.94 2.55 -4.08
CA ASP A 116 9.06 3.07 -5.13
C ASP A 116 8.19 4.24 -4.66
N GLY A 117 8.42 4.76 -3.46
CA GLY A 117 7.68 5.90 -2.89
C GLY A 117 6.33 5.55 -2.28
N MET A 118 6.01 4.27 -2.10
CA MET A 118 4.77 3.85 -1.46
C MET A 118 4.86 3.96 0.06
N CYS A 119 3.75 4.33 0.71
CA CYS A 119 3.59 4.15 2.16
C CYS A 119 2.97 2.79 2.45
N ALA A 120 3.35 2.18 3.57
CA ALA A 120 2.84 0.89 3.99
C ALA A 120 2.38 0.93 5.45
N ASP A 121 1.31 0.20 5.75
CA ASP A 121 0.84 -0.07 7.11
C ASP A 121 0.78 -1.59 7.28
N ALA A 122 1.58 -2.14 8.17
CA ALA A 122 1.73 -3.57 8.30
C ALA A 122 1.45 -4.06 9.72
N ALA A 123 0.93 -5.28 9.79
CA ALA A 123 0.68 -5.98 11.04
C ALA A 123 0.94 -7.47 10.89
N ILE A 124 1.44 -8.10 11.95
CA ILE A 124 1.53 -9.54 12.05
C ILE A 124 0.44 -10.03 12.99
N HIS A 125 -0.33 -10.99 12.52
CA HIS A 125 -1.36 -11.70 13.28
C HIS A 125 -0.96 -13.15 13.50
N ASP A 126 -1.20 -13.64 14.70
CA ASP A 126 -0.97 -15.02 15.08
C ASP A 126 -1.82 -15.34 16.31
N THR A 127 -2.95 -15.99 16.12
CA THR A 127 -3.92 -16.21 17.19
C THR A 127 -3.54 -17.38 18.11
N ASP A 128 -2.88 -18.40 17.56
CA ASP A 128 -2.63 -19.67 18.24
C ASP A 128 -1.16 -20.13 18.21
N GLY A 129 -0.28 -19.31 17.63
CA GLY A 129 1.16 -19.62 17.50
C GLY A 129 1.49 -20.58 16.36
N HIS A 130 0.52 -20.89 15.49
CA HIS A 130 0.69 -21.89 14.43
C HIS A 130 0.52 -21.36 13.02
N ASN A 131 -0.01 -20.13 12.88
CA ASN A 131 -0.27 -19.54 11.57
C ASN A 131 0.07 -18.04 11.55
N PRO A 132 1.34 -17.68 11.75
CA PRO A 132 1.76 -16.29 11.67
C PRO A 132 1.60 -15.78 10.23
N HIS A 133 0.88 -14.67 10.07
CA HIS A 133 0.68 -14.05 8.77
C HIS A 133 0.77 -12.52 8.88
N ALA A 134 1.36 -11.91 7.86
CA ALA A 134 1.47 -10.48 7.74
C ALA A 134 0.34 -9.95 6.86
N HIS A 135 -0.30 -8.88 7.33
CA HIS A 135 -1.11 -8.00 6.52
C HIS A 135 -0.28 -6.75 6.16
N ILE A 136 -0.21 -6.41 4.89
CA ILE A 136 0.48 -5.22 4.39
C ILE A 136 -0.52 -4.42 3.58
N LEU A 137 -0.87 -3.24 4.07
CA LEU A 137 -1.73 -2.30 3.36
C LEU A 137 -0.84 -1.22 2.73
N LEU A 138 -0.92 -1.06 1.41
CA LEU A 138 -0.08 -0.17 0.61
C LEU A 138 -0.90 0.95 -0.01
N THR A 139 -0.34 2.13 -0.10
CA THR A 139 -0.91 3.20 -0.91
C THR A 139 -0.86 2.83 -2.39
N VAL A 140 -1.83 3.29 -3.18
CA VAL A 140 -1.86 3.07 -4.63
C VAL A 140 -0.96 4.09 -5.34
N ARG A 141 -0.99 5.33 -4.87
CA ARG A 141 -0.13 6.40 -5.37
C ARG A 141 1.20 6.39 -4.65
N PRO A 142 2.33 6.45 -5.38
CA PRO A 142 3.61 6.76 -4.76
C PRO A 142 3.69 8.23 -4.41
N LEU A 143 4.65 8.58 -3.57
CA LEU A 143 5.06 9.95 -3.28
C LEU A 143 6.26 10.35 -4.15
N ASP A 144 6.32 11.61 -4.55
CA ASP A 144 7.54 12.21 -5.09
C ASP A 144 8.54 12.56 -3.97
N GLU A 145 9.76 12.94 -4.33
CA GLU A 145 10.82 13.32 -3.39
C GLU A 145 10.48 14.55 -2.51
N ARG A 146 9.36 15.22 -2.79
CA ARG A 146 8.82 16.35 -2.00
C ARG A 146 7.68 15.92 -1.08
N GLY A 147 7.38 14.61 -0.99
CA GLY A 147 6.30 14.06 -0.20
C GLY A 147 4.90 14.34 -0.74
N LYS A 148 4.76 14.57 -2.06
CA LYS A 148 3.47 14.80 -2.71
C LYS A 148 3.01 13.55 -3.45
N TRP A 149 1.70 13.29 -3.40
CA TRP A 149 1.08 12.22 -4.16
C TRP A 149 1.29 12.39 -5.66
N GLN A 150 1.75 11.34 -6.30
CA GLN A 150 1.85 11.22 -7.75
C GLN A 150 0.57 10.63 -8.34
N TYR A 151 0.53 10.51 -9.66
CA TYR A 151 -0.59 9.84 -10.32
C TYR A 151 -0.54 8.33 -10.10
N GLU A 152 -1.72 7.70 -10.01
CA GLU A 152 -1.86 6.25 -9.91
C GLU A 152 -1.32 5.52 -11.15
N THR A 153 -1.48 6.15 -12.31
CA THR A 153 -1.04 5.61 -13.61
C THR A 153 -0.35 6.71 -14.41
N GLU A 154 0.78 6.38 -15.00
CA GLU A 154 1.42 7.21 -16.00
C GLU A 154 0.94 6.77 -17.39
N LYS A 155 0.55 7.75 -18.24
CA LYS A 155 0.22 7.45 -19.63
C LYS A 155 1.48 7.28 -20.43
N GLU A 156 1.64 6.10 -21.02
CA GLU A 156 2.69 5.80 -21.97
C GLU A 156 2.12 5.77 -23.38
N TYR A 157 2.78 6.47 -24.30
CA TYR A 157 2.44 6.47 -25.71
C TYR A 157 3.36 5.49 -26.43
N LEU A 158 2.83 4.33 -26.82
CA LEU A 158 3.58 3.36 -27.59
C LEU A 158 3.69 3.82 -29.04
N CYS A 159 4.92 3.97 -29.54
CA CYS A 159 5.23 4.36 -30.89
C CYS A 159 6.07 3.27 -31.57
N MET A 160 5.90 3.15 -32.88
CA MET A 160 6.65 2.20 -33.72
C MET A 160 7.56 2.96 -34.68
N LYS A 161 8.84 2.56 -34.76
CA LYS A 161 9.79 3.05 -35.75
C LYS A 161 10.67 1.92 -36.22
N ASN A 162 10.73 1.69 -37.55
CA ASN A 162 11.57 0.65 -38.18
C ASN A 162 11.36 -0.76 -37.58
N GLY A 163 10.16 -1.06 -37.09
CA GLY A 163 9.83 -2.35 -36.44
C GLY A 163 10.19 -2.44 -34.97
N GLU A 164 10.70 -1.38 -34.37
CA GLU A 164 10.96 -1.27 -32.93
C GLU A 164 9.80 -0.53 -32.25
N GLU A 165 9.28 -1.10 -31.15
CA GLU A 165 8.28 -0.45 -30.29
C GLU A 165 8.97 0.20 -29.09
N ARG A 166 8.59 1.45 -28.80
CA ARG A 166 9.09 2.19 -27.64
C ARG A 166 7.98 3.03 -27.00
N GLY A 167 7.95 3.03 -25.67
CA GLY A 167 7.08 3.87 -24.86
C GLY A 167 7.68 5.26 -24.64
N PHE A 168 6.82 6.28 -24.64
CA PHE A 168 7.16 7.68 -24.37
C PHE A 168 6.16 8.28 -23.41
N THR A 169 6.64 9.08 -22.46
CA THR A 169 5.78 9.89 -21.60
C THR A 169 5.03 10.95 -22.43
N ALA A 170 3.97 11.53 -21.85
CA ALA A 170 3.23 12.62 -22.52
C ALA A 170 4.13 13.85 -22.86
N ALA A 171 5.17 14.10 -22.07
CA ALA A 171 6.12 15.17 -22.31
C ALA A 171 7.06 14.87 -23.49
N GLU A 172 7.50 13.62 -23.62
CA GLU A 172 8.42 13.15 -24.68
C GLU A 172 7.71 12.89 -26.01
N PHE A 173 6.41 12.58 -25.99
CA PHE A 173 5.66 12.12 -27.16
C PHE A 173 5.73 13.09 -28.35
N ARG A 174 5.65 14.40 -28.11
CA ARG A 174 5.74 15.40 -29.21
C ARG A 174 7.10 15.40 -29.87
N THR A 175 8.17 15.27 -29.08
CA THR A 175 9.55 15.19 -29.60
C THR A 175 9.75 13.87 -30.35
N ALA A 176 9.27 12.77 -29.80
CA ALA A 176 9.33 11.45 -30.43
C ALA A 176 8.63 11.45 -31.81
N GLN A 177 7.45 12.10 -31.91
CA GLN A 177 6.76 12.24 -33.20
C GLN A 177 7.58 13.04 -34.23
N ALA A 178 8.23 14.13 -33.78
CA ALA A 178 9.10 14.93 -34.66
C ALA A 178 10.33 14.13 -35.14
N ASP A 179 10.81 13.19 -34.34
CA ASP A 179 11.91 12.27 -34.64
C ASP A 179 11.46 11.03 -35.43
N GLY A 180 10.15 10.96 -35.79
CA GLY A 180 9.59 9.91 -36.64
C GLY A 180 9.27 8.60 -35.91
N TRP A 181 9.02 8.69 -34.60
CA TRP A 181 8.46 7.59 -33.80
C TRP A 181 6.94 7.53 -33.90
#